data_e44847cc7cc45887138b15c50005e7b5
#
_entry.id   e44847cc7cc45887138b15c50005e7b5
#
_cell.length_a   1.000
_cell.length_b   1.000
_cell.length_c   1.000
_cell.angle_alpha   90.00
_cell.angle_beta   90.00
_cell.angle_gamma   90.00
#
_symmetry.space_group_name_H-M   'P 1'
#
loop_
_entity.id
_entity.type
_entity.pdbx_description
1 polymer ?
#
loop_
_entity_poly.entity_id
_entity_poly.type
_entity_poly.pdbx_seq_one_letter_code
_entity_poly.pdbx_strand_id
1 'polypeptide(L)'
;MAHPSLPAPRRRSLPLLFALAVVALATPASARGRYYNHSSGIETSHPNWMSWVPGGTSLAALSLPGTHDTMAYQSYGGDLTQTQSLDLRSQLDAGIRALDIRCRHIDNAFTIHHGVVYLHVNFDDVLRTTIQFLNANPTETVVMRVKKEHTEENVTRTFAQTFEAYRDQPAYSPYVWRGSHVPTLGEVRGKIVILDDFAGGAYGIPWGAISLQDDWTVSQLADIDDKWFKVRDHLARTNTGAPGTLFVNFLSGSSALAYPLHVAGGINILGIQTRGVNDYAIDHLVGGNVQRAGVMMMDFPGAGLIDAILALNLRLLPASSELPTELSTIFRNTAYTLGGDAEARWHGIRTFIHNAAPGRSWHVMALKSGWGAWMHYDGTFLQSDAMDDYTHLAFTTRTVTSTVGPAYLASFVNAQLAGLSGGAGDRAPQLHARLSGRFPFQRWSVVVKKAPGGLSNWAYSDYGRGYKTTSGDYTYAVQGYSASDGVYLHEHDDYEGNVLHLTSSVMDLTGHGFNDMLSSVTVLGRFQATLCEHANLTGRCLTTSQSVSALGALSSGPWNDEVSSVSVTPR
;
A
#
# COMPACT_ATOMS: atom_id res chain seq x y z
N MET A 1 64.88 75.06 2.97
CA MET A 1 63.98 74.72 1.87
C MET A 1 63.58 73.28 2.04
N ALA A 2 62.39 73.05 2.58
CA ALA A 2 61.90 71.71 2.87
C ALA A 2 60.82 71.38 1.86
N HIS A 3 60.97 70.23 1.15
CA HIS A 3 59.96 69.67 0.24
C HIS A 3 58.87 68.97 1.07
N PRO A 4 57.57 69.11 0.75
CA PRO A 4 56.49 68.38 1.39
C PRO A 4 56.35 66.99 0.77
N SER A 5 56.24 65.97 1.63
CA SER A 5 55.97 64.58 1.29
C SER A 5 54.49 64.37 0.92
N LEU A 6 54.23 63.73 -0.22
CA LEU A 6 52.89 63.28 -0.66
C LEU A 6 52.39 62.07 0.18
N PRO A 7 51.10 61.99 0.50
CA PRO A 7 50.55 60.88 1.27
C PRO A 7 50.33 59.64 0.37
N ALA A 8 50.61 58.45 0.91
CA ALA A 8 50.44 57.15 0.26
C ALA A 8 48.95 56.81 -0.03
N PRO A 9 48.66 56.08 -1.11
CA PRO A 9 47.28 55.74 -1.46
C PRO A 9 46.69 54.68 -0.49
N ARG A 10 45.55 55.00 0.06
CA ARG A 10 44.72 54.06 0.84
C ARG A 10 44.25 52.91 -0.09
N ARG A 11 44.66 51.68 0.21
CA ARG A 11 44.11 50.45 -0.38
C ARG A 11 42.66 50.32 0.09
N ARG A 12 41.71 50.45 -0.84
CA ARG A 12 40.33 50.01 -0.64
C ARG A 12 40.31 48.49 -0.78
N SER A 13 40.01 47.77 0.29
CA SER A 13 39.66 46.36 0.25
C SER A 13 38.30 46.16 -0.41
N LEU A 14 38.27 45.62 -1.64
CA LEU A 14 37.05 45.06 -2.19
C LEU A 14 36.69 43.82 -1.38
N PRO A 15 35.43 43.63 -0.98
CA PRO A 15 35.00 42.34 -0.51
C PRO A 15 34.96 41.35 -1.67
N LEU A 16 35.73 40.29 -1.55
CA LEU A 16 35.66 39.12 -2.45
C LEU A 16 34.32 38.43 -2.17
N LEU A 17 33.33 38.66 -3.03
CA LEU A 17 32.14 37.80 -3.11
C LEU A 17 32.58 36.46 -3.67
N PHE A 18 32.76 35.45 -2.81
CA PHE A 18 32.82 34.05 -3.21
C PHE A 18 31.42 33.65 -3.68
N ALA A 19 31.17 33.70 -4.97
CA ALA A 19 30.09 32.95 -5.59
C ALA A 19 30.46 31.47 -5.50
N LEU A 20 29.95 30.76 -4.50
CA LEU A 20 30.04 29.30 -4.45
C LEU A 20 29.15 28.75 -5.55
N ALA A 21 29.72 28.38 -6.68
CA ALA A 21 29.05 27.57 -7.67
C ALA A 21 28.86 26.17 -7.08
N VAL A 22 27.69 25.88 -6.56
CA VAL A 22 27.31 24.53 -6.13
C VAL A 22 27.12 23.70 -7.39
N VAL A 23 28.16 22.96 -7.79
CA VAL A 23 28.03 21.88 -8.76
C VAL A 23 27.29 20.74 -8.05
N ALA A 24 25.99 20.63 -8.27
CA ALA A 24 25.20 19.49 -7.83
C ALA A 24 25.73 18.23 -8.56
N LEU A 25 26.55 17.44 -7.89
CA LEU A 25 26.84 16.08 -8.32
C LEU A 25 25.54 15.29 -8.15
N ALA A 26 24.86 15.01 -9.25
CA ALA A 26 23.65 14.20 -9.27
C ALA A 26 23.97 12.84 -8.64
N THR A 27 23.32 12.50 -7.54
CA THR A 27 23.22 11.11 -7.08
C THR A 27 22.54 10.29 -8.17
N PRO A 28 22.91 9.03 -8.39
CA PRO A 28 22.28 8.21 -9.41
C PRO A 28 20.77 8.20 -9.24
N ALA A 29 20.06 8.46 -10.32
CA ALA A 29 18.60 8.61 -10.38
C ALA A 29 17.83 7.43 -9.77
N SER A 30 18.44 6.25 -9.70
CA SER A 30 17.82 5.01 -9.16
C SER A 30 17.52 5.02 -7.65
N ALA A 31 18.18 5.86 -6.84
CA ALA A 31 17.95 5.90 -5.41
C ALA A 31 16.83 6.87 -4.99
N ARG A 32 16.52 7.89 -5.81
CA ARG A 32 15.47 8.88 -5.54
C ARG A 32 14.09 8.52 -6.10
N GLY A 33 14.00 7.68 -7.13
CA GLY A 33 12.81 7.45 -7.95
C GLY A 33 11.58 6.88 -7.23
N ARG A 34 11.61 6.68 -5.91
CA ARG A 34 10.51 6.06 -5.19
C ARG A 34 9.68 7.00 -4.35
N TYR A 35 10.31 7.94 -3.71
CA TYR A 35 9.62 8.97 -2.92
C TYR A 35 9.58 10.32 -3.65
N TYR A 36 10.42 10.50 -4.66
CA TYR A 36 10.61 11.74 -5.39
C TYR A 36 10.81 11.47 -6.88
N ASN A 37 10.04 12.15 -7.74
CA ASN A 37 10.17 12.09 -9.19
C ASN A 37 10.31 13.49 -9.79
N HIS A 38 11.44 13.74 -10.44
CA HIS A 38 11.70 14.99 -11.18
C HIS A 38 11.78 14.74 -12.70
N SER A 39 11.30 13.61 -13.19
CA SER A 39 11.18 13.30 -14.61
C SER A 39 9.74 13.44 -15.09
N SER A 40 9.55 13.73 -16.38
CA SER A 40 8.21 13.78 -16.99
C SER A 40 7.61 12.39 -17.30
N GLY A 41 8.32 11.31 -16.95
CA GLY A 41 7.85 9.94 -17.15
C GLY A 41 6.99 9.43 -16.00
N ILE A 42 5.93 8.69 -16.31
CA ILE A 42 5.10 8.00 -15.33
C ILE A 42 5.84 6.74 -14.86
N GLU A 43 6.10 6.63 -13.55
CA GLU A 43 6.78 5.47 -12.95
C GLU A 43 5.79 4.46 -12.33
N THR A 44 4.53 4.87 -12.12
CA THR A 44 3.42 4.01 -11.65
C THR A 44 2.12 4.40 -12.33
N SER A 45 1.15 3.49 -12.43
CA SER A 45 -0.12 3.73 -13.12
C SER A 45 -1.28 3.07 -12.38
N HIS A 46 -2.19 3.89 -11.86
CA HIS A 46 -3.39 3.48 -11.12
C HIS A 46 -4.60 4.33 -11.54
N PRO A 47 -5.00 4.32 -12.81
CA PRO A 47 -6.03 5.23 -13.33
C PRO A 47 -7.43 4.93 -12.77
N ASN A 48 -7.68 3.73 -12.25
CA ASN A 48 -9.02 3.30 -11.78
C ASN A 48 -8.99 2.67 -10.38
N TRP A 49 -8.05 3.07 -9.52
CA TRP A 49 -7.85 2.45 -8.21
C TRP A 49 -9.05 2.59 -7.25
N MET A 50 -9.90 3.59 -7.42
CA MET A 50 -11.09 3.72 -6.58
C MET A 50 -12.17 2.66 -6.90
N SER A 51 -12.05 1.94 -8.02
CA SER A 51 -12.97 0.88 -8.43
C SER A 51 -13.11 -0.24 -7.38
N TRP A 52 -12.05 -0.53 -6.64
CA TRP A 52 -12.05 -1.56 -5.62
C TRP A 52 -12.48 -1.05 -4.23
N VAL A 53 -12.62 0.26 -4.04
CA VAL A 53 -13.09 0.84 -2.77
C VAL A 53 -14.63 0.79 -2.73
N PRO A 54 -15.25 0.31 -1.62
CA PRO A 54 -16.70 0.28 -1.49
C PRO A 54 -17.36 1.67 -1.63
N GLY A 55 -18.47 1.75 -2.37
CA GLY A 55 -19.16 3.03 -2.64
C GLY A 55 -19.67 3.74 -1.37
N GLY A 56 -20.00 3.01 -0.30
CA GLY A 56 -20.40 3.58 0.98
C GLY A 56 -19.26 4.22 1.79
N THR A 57 -18.02 4.15 1.33
CA THR A 57 -16.86 4.73 2.01
C THR A 57 -16.89 6.25 1.92
N SER A 58 -16.81 6.94 3.09
CA SER A 58 -16.67 8.41 3.12
C SER A 58 -15.36 8.85 2.51
N LEU A 59 -15.35 9.96 1.76
CA LEU A 59 -14.09 10.57 1.27
C LEU A 59 -13.12 10.90 2.41
N ALA A 60 -13.62 11.22 3.60
CA ALA A 60 -12.78 11.45 4.77
C ALA A 60 -12.06 10.20 5.28
N ALA A 61 -12.53 9.00 4.94
CA ALA A 61 -11.90 7.74 5.34
C ALA A 61 -10.77 7.32 4.39
N LEU A 62 -10.69 7.94 3.21
CA LEU A 62 -9.67 7.64 2.21
C LEU A 62 -8.32 8.24 2.56
N SER A 63 -7.27 7.59 2.08
CA SER A 63 -5.93 8.14 1.96
C SER A 63 -5.72 8.53 0.50
N LEU A 64 -5.69 9.83 0.21
CA LEU A 64 -5.68 10.36 -1.14
C LEU A 64 -4.30 10.96 -1.48
N PRO A 65 -3.58 10.39 -2.47
CA PRO A 65 -2.44 11.09 -3.03
C PRO A 65 -2.90 12.37 -3.73
N GLY A 66 -2.24 13.47 -3.44
CA GLY A 66 -2.53 14.79 -3.99
C GLY A 66 -1.26 15.55 -4.35
N THR A 67 -1.39 16.57 -5.18
CA THR A 67 -0.28 17.41 -5.62
C THR A 67 -0.52 18.87 -5.22
N HIS A 68 0.49 19.47 -4.58
CA HIS A 68 0.54 20.89 -4.28
C HIS A 68 0.83 21.66 -5.58
N ASP A 69 0.15 22.78 -5.78
CA ASP A 69 0.25 23.60 -6.99
C ASP A 69 0.33 22.74 -8.26
N THR A 70 -0.71 21.95 -8.45
CA THR A 70 -0.80 20.79 -9.37
C THR A 70 -0.32 21.12 -10.79
N MET A 71 -0.54 22.34 -11.26
CA MET A 71 -0.25 22.74 -12.64
C MET A 71 1.16 23.31 -12.82
N ALA A 72 1.96 23.44 -11.76
CA ALA A 72 3.33 23.93 -11.83
C ALA A 72 4.34 22.82 -12.20
N TYR A 73 4.06 22.12 -13.30
CA TYR A 73 4.89 21.01 -13.79
C TYR A 73 5.93 21.42 -14.84
N GLN A 74 5.86 22.62 -15.33
CA GLN A 74 6.88 23.20 -16.21
C GLN A 74 7.68 24.26 -15.46
N SER A 75 8.92 24.45 -15.85
CA SER A 75 9.87 25.37 -15.17
C SER A 75 9.61 26.85 -15.46
N TYR A 76 8.35 27.25 -15.68
CA TYR A 76 8.00 28.66 -15.74
C TYR A 76 8.31 29.33 -14.40
N GLY A 77 9.20 30.33 -14.38
CA GLY A 77 9.69 30.96 -13.16
C GLY A 77 10.79 30.18 -12.42
N GLY A 78 11.30 29.08 -13.01
CA GLY A 78 12.43 28.29 -12.50
C GLY A 78 12.09 27.42 -11.29
N ASP A 79 13.12 26.92 -10.61
CA ASP A 79 13.02 25.96 -9.51
C ASP A 79 12.25 26.45 -8.27
N LEU A 80 12.07 27.76 -8.12
CA LEU A 80 11.24 28.34 -7.04
C LEU A 80 9.74 28.15 -7.30
N THR A 81 9.35 27.94 -8.56
CA THR A 81 7.95 27.86 -8.98
C THR A 81 7.53 26.43 -9.30
N GLN A 82 8.45 25.62 -9.81
CA GLN A 82 8.14 24.25 -10.20
C GLN A 82 7.93 23.37 -8.96
N THR A 83 6.78 22.71 -8.90
CA THR A 83 6.39 21.82 -7.80
C THR A 83 6.07 20.41 -8.27
N GLN A 84 5.87 20.22 -9.57
CA GLN A 84 5.54 18.94 -10.20
C GLN A 84 6.46 18.66 -11.37
N SER A 85 6.52 17.41 -11.81
CA SER A 85 7.22 16.98 -13.03
C SER A 85 6.30 16.36 -14.07
N LEU A 86 5.14 15.86 -13.64
CA LEU A 86 4.14 15.23 -14.49
C LEU A 86 3.06 16.27 -14.86
N ASP A 87 2.58 16.25 -16.08
CA ASP A 87 1.38 17.00 -16.46
C ASP A 87 0.13 16.46 -15.74
N LEU A 88 -0.98 17.19 -15.78
CA LEU A 88 -2.20 16.84 -15.07
C LEU A 88 -2.73 15.45 -15.44
N ARG A 89 -2.71 15.09 -16.72
CA ARG A 89 -3.19 13.77 -17.15
C ARG A 89 -2.31 12.65 -16.59
N SER A 90 -1.02 12.81 -16.67
CA SER A 90 -0.04 11.87 -16.13
C SER A 90 -0.13 11.73 -14.61
N GLN A 91 -0.39 12.83 -13.89
CA GLN A 91 -0.65 12.79 -12.44
C GLN A 91 -1.89 11.96 -12.11
N LEU A 92 -2.99 12.16 -12.84
CA LEU A 92 -4.23 11.39 -12.64
C LEU A 92 -4.03 9.90 -12.98
N ASP A 93 -3.32 9.58 -14.06
CA ASP A 93 -3.01 8.21 -14.46
C ASP A 93 -2.08 7.52 -13.46
N ALA A 94 -1.19 8.28 -12.79
CA ALA A 94 -0.33 7.76 -11.71
C ALA A 94 -1.09 7.43 -10.41
N GLY A 95 -2.32 7.91 -10.24
CA GLY A 95 -3.15 7.65 -9.06
C GLY A 95 -3.49 8.89 -8.22
N ILE A 96 -3.01 10.08 -8.59
CA ILE A 96 -3.34 11.34 -7.90
C ILE A 96 -4.85 11.61 -8.02
N ARG A 97 -5.48 11.98 -6.89
CA ARG A 97 -6.92 12.30 -6.84
C ARG A 97 -7.24 13.57 -6.06
N ALA A 98 -6.24 14.26 -5.53
CA ALA A 98 -6.41 15.57 -4.93
C ALA A 98 -5.53 16.59 -5.66
N LEU A 99 -6.15 17.68 -6.12
CA LEU A 99 -5.52 18.71 -6.93
C LEU A 99 -5.59 20.05 -6.21
N ASP A 100 -4.49 20.81 -6.19
CA ASP A 100 -4.40 22.19 -5.68
C ASP A 100 -4.35 23.14 -6.88
N ILE A 101 -5.52 23.69 -7.25
CA ILE A 101 -5.69 24.54 -8.44
C ILE A 101 -5.78 26.00 -8.00
N ARG A 102 -4.80 26.78 -8.43
CA ARG A 102 -4.59 28.18 -8.05
C ARG A 102 -4.96 29.11 -9.19
N CYS A 103 -6.07 29.82 -9.04
CA CYS A 103 -6.69 30.63 -10.05
C CYS A 103 -6.43 32.12 -9.81
N ARG A 104 -5.77 32.81 -10.74
CA ARG A 104 -5.77 34.26 -10.80
C ARG A 104 -6.94 34.70 -11.65
N HIS A 105 -7.72 35.66 -11.15
CA HIS A 105 -8.90 36.17 -11.82
C HIS A 105 -8.53 37.36 -12.69
N ILE A 106 -8.53 37.19 -14.02
CA ILE A 106 -8.16 38.21 -15.02
C ILE A 106 -9.22 38.21 -16.10
N ASP A 107 -9.70 39.41 -16.52
CA ASP A 107 -10.67 39.58 -17.60
C ASP A 107 -11.93 38.70 -17.45
N ASN A 108 -12.40 38.50 -16.23
CA ASN A 108 -13.49 37.57 -15.86
C ASN A 108 -13.25 36.09 -16.25
N ALA A 109 -12.00 35.67 -16.36
CA ALA A 109 -11.57 34.30 -16.57
C ALA A 109 -10.54 33.89 -15.52
N PHE A 110 -10.35 32.57 -15.34
CA PHE A 110 -9.35 32.03 -14.45
C PHE A 110 -8.13 31.54 -15.22
N THR A 111 -7.01 32.23 -15.00
CA THR A 111 -5.67 31.80 -15.42
C THR A 111 -4.96 31.11 -14.28
N ILE A 112 -4.21 30.07 -14.56
CA ILE A 112 -3.53 29.29 -13.51
C ILE A 112 -2.16 29.90 -13.21
N HIS A 113 -1.93 30.21 -11.95
CA HIS A 113 -0.72 30.90 -11.49
C HIS A 113 -0.08 30.22 -10.28
N HIS A 114 1.25 30.38 -10.16
CA HIS A 114 1.98 30.24 -8.91
C HIS A 114 2.47 31.64 -8.49
N GLY A 115 1.79 32.24 -7.52
CA GLY A 115 1.99 33.64 -7.20
C GLY A 115 1.80 34.56 -8.41
N VAL A 116 2.85 35.27 -8.80
CA VAL A 116 2.85 36.17 -9.97
C VAL A 116 3.08 35.44 -11.30
N VAL A 117 3.56 34.21 -11.27
CA VAL A 117 3.99 33.48 -12.48
C VAL A 117 2.79 32.80 -13.14
N TYR A 118 2.48 33.18 -14.37
CA TYR A 118 1.48 32.51 -15.20
C TYR A 118 2.02 31.16 -15.71
N LEU A 119 1.27 30.09 -15.48
CA LEU A 119 1.68 28.72 -15.85
C LEU A 119 1.26 28.32 -17.27
N HIS A 120 0.79 29.27 -18.07
CA HIS A 120 0.33 29.12 -19.46
C HIS A 120 -0.77 28.06 -19.63
N VAL A 121 -1.63 27.92 -18.62
CA VAL A 121 -2.78 27.04 -18.55
C VAL A 121 -3.96 27.82 -17.97
N ASN A 122 -5.17 27.55 -18.43
CA ASN A 122 -6.39 28.14 -17.93
C ASN A 122 -7.27 27.10 -17.23
N PHE A 123 -8.25 27.54 -16.46
CA PHE A 123 -9.13 26.66 -15.70
C PHE A 123 -9.95 25.71 -16.59
N ASP A 124 -10.30 26.18 -17.82
CA ASP A 124 -10.92 25.31 -18.83
C ASP A 124 -10.07 24.10 -19.20
N ASP A 125 -8.76 24.27 -19.29
CA ASP A 125 -7.83 23.16 -19.61
C ASP A 125 -7.80 22.14 -18.46
N VAL A 126 -7.80 22.62 -17.20
CA VAL A 126 -7.88 21.78 -16.01
C VAL A 126 -9.19 20.99 -15.99
N LEU A 127 -10.33 21.65 -16.20
CA LEU A 127 -11.64 21.00 -16.20
C LEU A 127 -11.74 19.95 -17.32
N ARG A 128 -11.35 20.32 -18.56
CA ARG A 128 -11.40 19.39 -19.70
C ARG A 128 -10.55 18.15 -19.48
N THR A 129 -9.30 18.32 -19.02
CA THR A 129 -8.40 17.18 -18.76
C THR A 129 -8.95 16.28 -17.67
N THR A 130 -9.45 16.87 -16.58
CA THR A 130 -10.05 16.11 -15.47
C THR A 130 -11.30 15.35 -15.90
N ILE A 131 -12.18 15.99 -16.69
CA ILE A 131 -13.40 15.35 -17.20
C ILE A 131 -13.08 14.24 -18.20
N GLN A 132 -12.10 14.43 -19.08
CA GLN A 132 -11.64 13.37 -19.98
C GLN A 132 -11.12 12.15 -19.21
N PHE A 133 -10.40 12.40 -18.12
CA PHE A 133 -9.96 11.33 -17.22
C PHE A 133 -11.15 10.61 -16.56
N LEU A 134 -12.11 11.34 -15.99
CA LEU A 134 -13.29 10.78 -15.32
C LEU A 134 -14.18 9.99 -16.29
N ASN A 135 -14.31 10.43 -17.54
CA ASN A 135 -15.05 9.69 -18.57
C ASN A 135 -14.38 8.36 -18.92
N ALA A 136 -13.06 8.33 -18.94
CA ALA A 136 -12.30 7.09 -19.16
C ALA A 136 -12.31 6.16 -17.92
N ASN A 137 -12.47 6.74 -16.73
CA ASN A 137 -12.39 6.04 -15.43
C ASN A 137 -13.61 6.42 -14.55
N PRO A 138 -14.82 5.95 -14.87
CA PRO A 138 -16.06 6.43 -14.24
C PRO A 138 -16.24 6.02 -12.77
N THR A 139 -15.39 5.13 -12.26
CA THR A 139 -15.36 4.74 -10.85
C THR A 139 -14.65 5.75 -9.96
N GLU A 140 -13.90 6.66 -10.56
CA GLU A 140 -13.05 7.63 -9.87
C GLU A 140 -13.81 8.89 -9.47
N THR A 141 -13.25 9.63 -8.53
CA THR A 141 -13.59 11.02 -8.21
C THR A 141 -12.31 11.82 -8.06
N VAL A 142 -12.39 13.11 -8.31
CA VAL A 142 -11.27 14.03 -8.13
C VAL A 142 -11.67 15.11 -7.12
N VAL A 143 -10.89 15.26 -6.07
CA VAL A 143 -11.03 16.34 -5.08
C VAL A 143 -10.18 17.52 -5.55
N MET A 144 -10.78 18.67 -5.78
CA MET A 144 -10.12 19.82 -6.36
C MET A 144 -10.24 21.04 -5.44
N ARG A 145 -9.13 21.43 -4.81
CA ARG A 145 -9.06 22.75 -4.18
C ARG A 145 -9.06 23.82 -5.25
N VAL A 146 -9.97 24.77 -5.18
CA VAL A 146 -9.94 25.99 -5.96
C VAL A 146 -9.59 27.14 -5.03
N LYS A 147 -8.45 27.76 -5.28
CA LYS A 147 -7.90 28.85 -4.47
C LYS A 147 -7.74 30.11 -5.31
N LYS A 148 -8.13 31.24 -4.74
CA LYS A 148 -7.82 32.56 -5.33
C LYS A 148 -6.33 32.83 -5.15
N GLU A 149 -5.63 33.04 -6.28
CA GLU A 149 -4.19 33.31 -6.30
C GLU A 149 -3.94 34.73 -6.81
N HIS A 150 -3.03 35.43 -6.12
CA HIS A 150 -2.60 36.79 -6.47
C HIS A 150 -3.77 37.82 -6.58
N THR A 151 -3.48 39.00 -7.09
CA THR A 151 -4.45 40.08 -7.28
C THR A 151 -5.28 39.92 -8.55
N GLU A 152 -6.55 40.27 -8.48
CA GLU A 152 -7.46 40.32 -9.62
C GLU A 152 -7.10 41.48 -10.59
N GLU A 153 -7.42 41.29 -11.86
CA GLU A 153 -7.12 42.27 -12.91
C GLU A 153 -8.27 42.36 -13.93
N ASN A 154 -8.73 43.59 -14.24
CA ASN A 154 -9.77 43.88 -15.24
C ASN A 154 -11.08 43.07 -15.06
N VAL A 155 -11.53 42.91 -13.80
CA VAL A 155 -12.73 42.12 -13.50
C VAL A 155 -13.96 42.99 -13.30
N THR A 156 -15.11 42.50 -13.77
CA THR A 156 -16.43 43.16 -13.62
C THR A 156 -17.38 42.30 -12.78
N ARG A 157 -17.00 41.10 -12.42
CA ARG A 157 -17.73 40.17 -11.54
C ARG A 157 -16.78 39.58 -10.50
N THR A 158 -17.35 39.09 -9.41
CA THR A 158 -16.56 38.48 -8.34
C THR A 158 -15.94 37.14 -8.77
N PHE A 159 -14.91 36.70 -8.06
CA PHE A 159 -14.31 35.37 -8.24
C PHE A 159 -15.39 34.27 -8.19
N ALA A 160 -16.27 34.31 -7.18
CA ALA A 160 -17.36 33.36 -7.03
C ALA A 160 -18.32 33.34 -8.23
N GLN A 161 -18.70 34.51 -8.76
CA GLN A 161 -19.55 34.59 -9.96
C GLN A 161 -18.83 34.04 -11.21
N THR A 162 -17.53 34.21 -11.30
CA THR A 162 -16.74 33.63 -12.40
C THR A 162 -16.66 32.10 -12.25
N PHE A 163 -16.42 31.58 -11.02
CA PHE A 163 -16.48 30.16 -10.80
C PHE A 163 -17.85 29.56 -11.13
N GLU A 164 -18.93 30.23 -10.74
CA GLU A 164 -20.29 29.80 -11.05
C GLU A 164 -20.52 29.72 -12.57
N ALA A 165 -20.02 30.72 -13.32
CA ALA A 165 -20.12 30.70 -14.78
C ALA A 165 -19.36 29.52 -15.42
N TYR A 166 -18.24 29.08 -14.85
CA TYR A 166 -17.58 27.82 -15.26
C TYR A 166 -18.42 26.59 -14.87
N ARG A 167 -18.78 26.47 -13.58
CA ARG A 167 -19.52 25.33 -13.03
C ARG A 167 -20.82 25.05 -13.79
N ASP A 168 -21.51 26.08 -14.22
CA ASP A 168 -22.85 25.97 -14.81
C ASP A 168 -22.82 25.81 -16.34
N GLN A 169 -21.64 25.82 -16.97
CA GLN A 169 -21.54 25.47 -18.40
C GLN A 169 -22.04 24.03 -18.64
N PRO A 170 -22.80 23.79 -19.71
CA PRO A 170 -23.32 22.45 -20.03
C PRO A 170 -22.24 21.37 -20.16
N ALA A 171 -21.02 21.76 -20.57
CA ALA A 171 -19.88 20.85 -20.70
C ALA A 171 -19.31 20.42 -19.35
N TYR A 172 -19.46 21.20 -18.28
CA TYR A 172 -18.83 20.98 -16.98
C TYR A 172 -19.84 20.64 -15.87
N SER A 173 -21.04 21.23 -15.95
CA SER A 173 -22.08 21.09 -14.94
C SER A 173 -22.42 19.65 -14.55
N PRO A 174 -22.46 18.65 -15.47
CA PRO A 174 -22.72 17.27 -15.09
C PRO A 174 -21.62 16.63 -14.23
N TYR A 175 -20.41 17.19 -14.23
CA TYR A 175 -19.24 16.63 -13.57
C TYR A 175 -18.90 17.29 -12.23
N VAL A 176 -19.39 18.50 -11.97
CA VAL A 176 -19.13 19.19 -10.69
C VAL A 176 -20.19 18.80 -9.66
N TRP A 177 -19.75 18.15 -8.60
CA TRP A 177 -20.62 17.82 -7.47
C TRP A 177 -21.06 19.09 -6.73
N ARG A 178 -22.36 19.17 -6.36
CA ARG A 178 -22.96 20.40 -5.84
C ARG A 178 -23.22 20.39 -4.33
N GLY A 179 -22.77 19.38 -3.61
CA GLY A 179 -22.88 19.32 -2.16
C GLY A 179 -21.79 20.11 -1.44
N SER A 180 -22.01 20.34 -0.14
CA SER A 180 -21.06 21.03 0.75
C SER A 180 -20.64 20.20 1.96
N HIS A 181 -21.16 18.97 2.11
CA HIS A 181 -20.75 18.01 3.13
C HIS A 181 -19.63 17.12 2.60
N VAL A 182 -19.03 16.30 3.45
CA VAL A 182 -18.09 15.25 3.02
C VAL A 182 -18.91 14.07 2.49
N PRO A 183 -18.88 13.77 1.17
CA PRO A 183 -19.72 12.72 0.60
C PRO A 183 -19.11 11.34 0.78
N THR A 184 -19.91 10.31 0.51
CA THR A 184 -19.41 8.97 0.22
C THR A 184 -18.86 8.89 -1.20
N LEU A 185 -17.96 7.93 -1.46
CA LEU A 185 -17.40 7.70 -2.79
C LEU A 185 -18.50 7.41 -3.84
N GLY A 186 -19.55 6.67 -3.46
CA GLY A 186 -20.68 6.34 -4.35
C GLY A 186 -21.46 7.56 -4.81
N GLU A 187 -21.57 8.62 -3.99
CA GLU A 187 -22.27 9.87 -4.35
C GLU A 187 -21.50 10.69 -5.39
N VAL A 188 -20.18 10.48 -5.47
CA VAL A 188 -19.28 11.36 -6.24
C VAL A 188 -18.46 10.67 -7.31
N ARG A 189 -18.70 9.36 -7.58
CA ARG A 189 -18.06 8.71 -8.71
C ARG A 189 -18.36 9.43 -10.01
N GLY A 190 -17.35 9.63 -10.84
CA GLY A 190 -17.42 10.41 -12.07
C GLY A 190 -17.54 11.93 -11.85
N LYS A 191 -17.30 12.43 -10.62
CA LYS A 191 -17.46 13.85 -10.28
C LYS A 191 -16.17 14.50 -9.80
N ILE A 192 -16.15 15.81 -9.88
CA ILE A 192 -15.17 16.70 -9.27
C ILE A 192 -15.80 17.24 -7.98
N VAL A 193 -15.17 17.00 -6.85
CA VAL A 193 -15.56 17.54 -5.53
C VAL A 193 -14.70 18.76 -5.24
N ILE A 194 -15.33 19.93 -5.13
CA ILE A 194 -14.63 21.17 -4.87
C ILE A 194 -14.32 21.33 -3.39
N LEU A 195 -13.08 21.65 -3.05
CA LEU A 195 -12.70 22.25 -1.77
C LEU A 195 -12.70 23.77 -1.99
N ASP A 196 -13.70 24.43 -1.41
CA ASP A 196 -13.99 25.85 -1.66
C ASP A 196 -13.12 26.74 -0.77
N ASP A 197 -11.99 27.19 -1.31
CA ASP A 197 -11.05 28.13 -0.68
C ASP A 197 -11.20 29.56 -1.23
N PHE A 198 -12.43 29.97 -1.59
CA PHE A 198 -12.70 31.30 -2.13
C PHE A 198 -14.08 31.89 -1.75
N ALA A 199 -15.07 31.07 -1.38
CA ALA A 199 -16.45 31.52 -1.14
C ALA A 199 -17.09 30.93 0.14
N GLY A 200 -16.30 30.36 1.04
CA GLY A 200 -16.76 29.90 2.35
C GLY A 200 -17.70 28.70 2.34
N GLY A 201 -17.65 27.86 1.28
CA GLY A 201 -18.44 26.64 1.16
C GLY A 201 -19.71 26.74 0.34
N ALA A 202 -19.93 27.87 -0.36
CA ALA A 202 -21.08 28.02 -1.26
C ALA A 202 -21.01 27.10 -2.49
N TYR A 203 -19.81 26.63 -2.85
CA TYR A 203 -19.56 25.86 -4.07
C TYR A 203 -18.90 24.51 -3.88
N GLY A 204 -18.78 24.05 -2.63
CA GLY A 204 -18.16 22.77 -2.30
C GLY A 204 -18.00 22.59 -0.80
N ILE A 205 -17.06 21.71 -0.41
CA ILE A 205 -16.68 21.53 0.99
C ILE A 205 -15.92 22.79 1.43
N PRO A 206 -16.35 23.48 2.50
CA PRO A 206 -15.68 24.69 2.97
C PRO A 206 -14.23 24.41 3.39
N TRP A 207 -13.27 25.16 2.86
CA TRP A 207 -11.85 25.01 3.24
C TRP A 207 -11.64 25.20 4.73
N GLY A 208 -12.38 26.12 5.35
CA GLY A 208 -12.32 26.37 6.80
C GLY A 208 -12.90 25.25 7.68
N ALA A 209 -13.59 24.26 7.11
CA ALA A 209 -14.13 23.09 7.83
C ALA A 209 -13.17 21.88 7.83
N ILE A 210 -12.03 21.99 7.15
CA ILE A 210 -11.04 20.94 6.97
C ILE A 210 -10.01 21.01 8.09
N SER A 211 -9.57 19.85 8.59
CA SER A 211 -8.37 19.80 9.47
C SER A 211 -7.12 19.94 8.60
N LEU A 212 -6.49 21.10 8.69
CA LEU A 212 -5.42 21.50 7.79
C LEU A 212 -4.06 21.57 8.46
N GLN A 213 -3.03 21.10 7.79
CA GLN A 213 -1.61 21.45 7.98
C GLN A 213 -1.08 22.03 6.66
N ASP A 214 -0.81 23.33 6.63
CA ASP A 214 -0.27 24.06 5.48
C ASP A 214 0.82 25.06 5.92
N ASP A 215 1.72 24.62 6.81
CA ASP A 215 2.90 25.42 7.17
C ASP A 215 3.99 25.19 6.12
N TRP A 216 4.02 26.05 5.13
CA TRP A 216 4.89 25.95 3.96
C TRP A 216 6.28 26.58 4.15
N THR A 217 6.49 27.34 5.23
CA THR A 217 7.75 28.06 5.43
C THR A 217 8.87 27.10 5.83
N VAL A 218 9.85 26.93 4.94
CA VAL A 218 11.13 26.25 5.19
C VAL A 218 12.23 27.26 4.92
N SER A 219 12.76 27.91 5.97
CA SER A 219 13.64 29.06 5.82
C SER A 219 14.99 28.68 5.21
N GLN A 220 15.48 27.48 5.47
CA GLN A 220 16.74 26.92 4.98
C GLN A 220 16.64 25.38 4.93
N LEU A 221 17.60 24.74 4.27
CA LEU A 221 17.60 23.27 4.10
C LEU A 221 17.64 22.50 5.45
N ALA A 222 18.25 23.08 6.49
CA ALA A 222 18.28 22.45 7.81
C ALA A 222 16.90 22.39 8.50
N ASP A 223 15.94 23.21 8.06
CA ASP A 223 14.60 23.28 8.64
C ASP A 223 13.63 22.24 7.98
N ILE A 224 14.12 21.38 7.08
CA ILE A 224 13.33 20.30 6.45
C ILE A 224 12.82 19.32 7.51
N ASP A 225 13.62 19.02 8.54
CA ASP A 225 13.21 18.15 9.64
C ASP A 225 12.05 18.75 10.45
N ASP A 226 12.06 20.07 10.68
CA ASP A 226 10.97 20.78 11.37
C ASP A 226 9.68 20.73 10.54
N LYS A 227 9.79 20.87 9.22
CA LYS A 227 8.64 20.69 8.32
C LYS A 227 8.11 19.26 8.41
N TRP A 228 8.98 18.26 8.40
CA TRP A 228 8.59 16.88 8.58
C TRP A 228 7.87 16.63 9.91
N PHE A 229 8.34 17.19 11.01
CA PHE A 229 7.67 17.04 12.31
C PHE A 229 6.22 17.56 12.29
N LYS A 230 5.96 18.69 11.62
CA LYS A 230 4.60 19.23 11.44
C LYS A 230 3.72 18.28 10.61
N VAL A 231 4.25 17.73 9.51
CA VAL A 231 3.56 16.74 8.67
C VAL A 231 3.25 15.48 9.48
N ARG A 232 4.23 14.93 10.18
CA ARG A 232 4.09 13.72 11.01
C ARG A 232 3.04 13.90 12.11
N ASP A 233 3.08 15.02 12.81
CA ASP A 233 2.16 15.29 13.91
C ASP A 233 0.72 15.48 13.39
N HIS A 234 0.55 15.98 12.17
CA HIS A 234 -0.76 16.03 11.53
C HIS A 234 -1.21 14.65 11.03
N LEU A 235 -0.32 13.79 10.52
CA LEU A 235 -0.63 12.40 10.22
C LEU A 235 -1.10 11.63 11.46
N ALA A 236 -0.46 11.83 12.60
CA ALA A 236 -0.88 11.24 13.87
C ALA A 236 -2.31 11.67 14.25
N ARG A 237 -2.63 12.98 14.11
CA ARG A 237 -4.00 13.48 14.31
C ARG A 237 -5.00 12.92 13.29
N THR A 238 -4.59 12.77 12.03
CA THR A 238 -5.42 12.16 10.97
C THR A 238 -5.76 10.72 11.31
N ASN A 239 -4.78 9.98 11.77
CA ASN A 239 -4.89 8.55 12.08
C ASN A 239 -5.92 8.26 13.19
N THR A 240 -6.01 9.16 14.19
CA THR A 240 -6.88 9.03 15.36
C THR A 240 -8.10 9.95 15.33
N GLY A 241 -8.18 10.85 14.36
CA GLY A 241 -9.21 11.87 14.27
C GLY A 241 -10.59 11.34 13.89
N ALA A 242 -11.62 12.18 14.05
CA ALA A 242 -12.99 11.80 13.76
C ALA A 242 -13.16 11.27 12.34
N PRO A 243 -13.91 10.16 12.12
CA PRO A 243 -14.05 9.51 10.82
C PRO A 243 -14.67 10.40 9.72
N GLY A 244 -15.49 11.36 10.11
CA GLY A 244 -16.14 12.29 9.17
C GLY A 244 -15.36 13.55 8.87
N THR A 245 -14.19 13.77 9.49
CA THR A 245 -13.37 14.95 9.27
C THR A 245 -12.43 14.72 8.11
N LEU A 246 -12.46 15.61 7.12
CA LEU A 246 -11.47 15.64 6.05
C LEU A 246 -10.18 16.26 6.56
N PHE A 247 -9.07 15.54 6.43
CA PHE A 247 -7.73 15.99 6.81
C PHE A 247 -6.93 16.27 5.54
N VAL A 248 -6.28 17.43 5.49
CA VAL A 248 -5.39 17.82 4.38
C VAL A 248 -4.03 18.20 4.94
N ASN A 249 -2.99 17.58 4.45
CA ASN A 249 -1.63 17.70 4.93
C ASN A 249 -0.69 18.06 3.79
N PHE A 250 -0.11 19.25 3.82
CA PHE A 250 0.85 19.70 2.81
C PHE A 250 2.27 19.28 3.22
N LEU A 251 2.87 18.46 2.36
CA LEU A 251 4.28 18.07 2.47
C LEU A 251 5.19 19.14 1.86
N SER A 252 4.61 19.99 1.05
CA SER A 252 5.29 21.08 0.35
C SER A 252 5.84 22.13 1.31
N GLY A 253 6.90 22.76 0.89
CA GLY A 253 7.51 23.89 1.57
C GLY A 253 8.58 24.53 0.71
N SER A 254 8.84 25.84 0.93
CA SER A 254 9.86 26.53 0.17
C SER A 254 10.34 27.82 0.81
N SER A 255 11.50 28.29 0.34
CA SER A 255 12.02 29.65 0.49
C SER A 255 13.09 29.92 -0.58
N ALA A 256 13.64 31.12 -0.59
CA ALA A 256 14.78 31.45 -1.44
C ALA A 256 16.06 30.61 -1.17
N LEU A 257 16.14 29.93 -0.01
CA LEU A 257 17.26 29.08 0.41
C LEU A 257 16.89 27.58 0.45
N ALA A 258 15.61 27.25 0.26
CA ALA A 258 15.11 25.88 0.26
C ALA A 258 14.03 25.74 -0.82
N TYR A 259 14.43 25.39 -2.02
CA TYR A 259 13.50 25.25 -3.17
C TYR A 259 12.57 24.04 -3.00
N PRO A 260 11.36 24.03 -3.59
CA PRO A 260 10.41 22.93 -3.50
C PRO A 260 11.04 21.57 -3.79
N LEU A 261 11.87 21.48 -4.84
CA LEU A 261 12.57 20.25 -5.23
C LEU A 261 13.51 19.70 -4.12
N HIS A 262 14.16 20.58 -3.36
CA HIS A 262 15.05 20.20 -2.27
C HIS A 262 14.27 19.81 -1.01
N VAL A 263 13.19 20.54 -0.71
CA VAL A 263 12.31 20.20 0.42
C VAL A 263 11.65 18.84 0.19
N ALA A 264 11.17 18.56 -1.02
CA ALA A 264 10.55 17.28 -1.35
C ALA A 264 11.55 16.13 -1.43
N GLY A 265 12.63 16.29 -2.21
CA GLY A 265 13.55 15.23 -2.58
C GLY A 265 14.85 15.15 -1.77
N GLY A 266 15.10 16.12 -0.89
CA GLY A 266 16.39 16.27 -0.23
C GLY A 266 17.50 16.73 -1.20
N ILE A 267 18.71 16.89 -0.66
CA ILE A 267 19.87 17.33 -1.42
C ILE A 267 21.14 16.67 -0.88
N ASN A 268 22.11 16.42 -1.76
CA ASN A 268 23.45 16.00 -1.40
C ASN A 268 24.44 17.13 -1.72
N ILE A 269 25.05 17.71 -0.72
CA ILE A 269 26.06 18.74 -0.85
C ILE A 269 27.38 18.21 -0.29
N LEU A 270 28.38 18.03 -1.14
CA LEU A 270 29.73 17.58 -0.76
C LEU A 270 29.73 16.27 0.06
N GLY A 271 28.82 15.34 -0.23
CA GLY A 271 28.70 14.09 0.50
C GLY A 271 27.83 14.14 1.78
N ILE A 272 27.34 15.32 2.17
CA ILE A 272 26.38 15.48 3.26
C ILE A 272 24.98 15.42 2.64
N GLN A 273 24.25 14.35 2.95
CA GLN A 273 22.90 14.15 2.45
C GLN A 273 21.87 14.70 3.45
N THR A 274 21.03 15.63 2.99
CA THR A 274 19.82 16.06 3.70
C THR A 274 18.63 15.31 3.11
N ARG A 275 17.83 14.68 3.95
CA ARG A 275 16.60 13.98 3.51
C ARG A 275 15.52 14.99 3.12
N GLY A 276 14.67 14.61 2.17
CA GLY A 276 13.48 15.39 1.83
C GLY A 276 12.25 14.94 2.65
N VAL A 277 11.22 15.78 2.69
CA VAL A 277 9.96 15.48 3.38
C VAL A 277 9.29 14.23 2.81
N ASN A 278 9.38 14.00 1.48
CA ASN A 278 8.82 12.83 0.83
C ASN A 278 9.53 11.53 1.27
N ASP A 279 10.84 11.58 1.49
CA ASP A 279 11.64 10.46 1.99
C ASP A 279 11.25 10.09 3.44
N TYR A 280 11.06 11.09 4.30
CA TYR A 280 10.53 10.86 5.65
C TYR A 280 9.10 10.31 5.62
N ALA A 281 8.26 10.83 4.72
CA ALA A 281 6.87 10.43 4.61
C ALA A 281 6.72 8.97 4.20
N ILE A 282 7.47 8.50 3.20
CA ILE A 282 7.38 7.10 2.77
C ILE A 282 7.85 6.14 3.86
N ASP A 283 8.96 6.46 4.54
CA ASP A 283 9.44 5.65 5.67
C ASP A 283 8.38 5.55 6.78
N HIS A 284 7.72 6.66 7.09
CA HIS A 284 6.69 6.70 8.12
C HIS A 284 5.44 5.91 7.73
N LEU A 285 5.01 6.00 6.47
CA LEU A 285 3.85 5.24 5.96
C LEU A 285 4.13 3.73 5.94
N VAL A 286 5.32 3.34 5.50
CA VAL A 286 5.70 1.92 5.34
C VAL A 286 6.05 1.28 6.69
N GLY A 287 6.82 1.97 7.53
CA GLY A 287 7.28 1.45 8.81
C GLY A 287 6.39 1.76 10.01
N GLY A 288 5.43 2.67 9.85
CA GLY A 288 4.61 3.19 10.95
C GLY A 288 3.24 2.57 11.07
N ASN A 289 2.54 2.94 12.16
CA ASN A 289 1.17 2.54 12.41
C ASN A 289 0.15 3.53 11.81
N VAL A 290 0.38 3.96 10.55
CA VAL A 290 -0.55 4.83 9.85
C VAL A 290 -1.65 3.99 9.22
N GLN A 291 -2.88 4.21 9.64
CA GLN A 291 -4.07 3.57 9.09
C GLN A 291 -4.83 4.46 8.10
N ARG A 292 -4.74 5.77 8.27
CA ARG A 292 -5.38 6.77 7.43
C ARG A 292 -4.48 7.99 7.32
N ALA A 293 -4.12 8.37 6.10
CA ALA A 293 -3.28 9.55 5.85
C ALA A 293 -4.10 10.83 5.50
N GLY A 294 -5.39 10.70 5.16
CA GLY A 294 -6.17 11.80 4.59
C GLY A 294 -5.64 12.22 3.22
N VAL A 295 -5.78 13.48 2.88
CA VAL A 295 -5.24 14.05 1.64
C VAL A 295 -3.80 14.49 1.89
N MET A 296 -2.85 13.95 1.13
CA MET A 296 -1.43 14.33 1.18
C MET A 296 -1.08 15.15 -0.04
N MET A 297 -0.90 16.47 0.13
CA MET A 297 -0.52 17.42 -0.93
C MET A 297 1.00 17.48 -1.04
N MET A 298 1.54 16.95 -2.15
CA MET A 298 2.97 16.69 -2.32
C MET A 298 3.58 17.52 -3.45
N ASP A 299 4.88 17.84 -3.31
CA ASP A 299 5.73 18.27 -4.41
C ASP A 299 6.49 17.06 -4.95
N PHE A 300 6.57 16.94 -6.28
CA PHE A 300 7.35 15.91 -6.98
C PHE A 300 7.17 14.48 -6.40
N PRO A 301 5.96 13.98 -6.18
CA PRO A 301 5.78 12.65 -5.59
C PRO A 301 6.33 11.55 -6.51
N GLY A 302 7.12 10.63 -5.96
CA GLY A 302 7.59 9.43 -6.65
C GLY A 302 6.59 8.29 -6.55
N ALA A 303 6.76 7.28 -7.42
CA ALA A 303 5.87 6.12 -7.52
C ALA A 303 5.66 5.40 -6.18
N GLY A 304 6.72 5.14 -5.43
CA GLY A 304 6.61 4.43 -4.15
C GLY A 304 5.83 5.21 -3.09
N LEU A 305 5.92 6.55 -3.07
CA LEU A 305 5.15 7.37 -2.13
C LEU A 305 3.66 7.38 -2.50
N ILE A 306 3.32 7.50 -3.80
CA ILE A 306 1.95 7.38 -4.28
C ILE A 306 1.39 6.00 -3.88
N ASP A 307 2.11 4.94 -4.17
CA ASP A 307 1.70 3.56 -3.90
C ASP A 307 1.55 3.27 -2.41
N ALA A 308 2.43 3.81 -1.55
CA ALA A 308 2.31 3.69 -0.11
C ALA A 308 1.03 4.34 0.43
N ILE A 309 0.62 5.48 -0.12
CA ILE A 309 -0.64 6.14 0.25
C ILE A 309 -1.84 5.32 -0.25
N LEU A 310 -1.79 4.83 -1.50
CA LEU A 310 -2.86 3.99 -2.06
C LEU A 310 -3.06 2.71 -1.26
N ALA A 311 -1.97 2.08 -0.82
CA ALA A 311 -2.01 0.85 -0.04
C ALA A 311 -2.82 0.98 1.26
N LEU A 312 -2.84 2.15 1.90
CA LEU A 312 -3.62 2.38 3.12
C LEU A 312 -5.14 2.21 2.90
N ASN A 313 -5.62 2.30 1.66
CA ASN A 313 -7.03 2.10 1.33
C ASN A 313 -7.42 0.62 1.23
N LEU A 314 -6.46 -0.32 1.16
CA LEU A 314 -6.74 -1.76 1.14
C LEU A 314 -7.48 -2.23 2.40
N ARG A 315 -7.30 -1.55 3.53
CA ARG A 315 -8.03 -1.80 4.79
C ARG A 315 -9.54 -1.56 4.70
N LEU A 316 -9.97 -0.80 3.70
CA LEU A 316 -11.38 -0.50 3.46
C LEU A 316 -12.09 -1.63 2.71
N LEU A 317 -11.32 -2.58 2.16
CA LEU A 317 -11.85 -3.77 1.52
C LEU A 317 -12.37 -4.77 2.56
N PRO A 318 -13.54 -5.37 2.35
CA PRO A 318 -13.95 -6.53 3.12
C PRO A 318 -12.89 -7.63 3.09
N ALA A 319 -12.66 -8.31 4.21
CA ALA A 319 -11.65 -9.39 4.28
C ALA A 319 -11.92 -10.54 3.29
N SER A 320 -13.18 -10.72 2.89
CA SER A 320 -13.62 -11.73 1.92
C SER A 320 -13.47 -11.30 0.45
N SER A 321 -13.17 -10.02 0.16
CA SER A 321 -13.00 -9.52 -1.20
C SER A 321 -11.75 -10.08 -1.85
N GLU A 322 -11.77 -10.21 -3.18
CA GLU A 322 -10.54 -10.43 -3.95
C GLU A 322 -9.63 -9.21 -3.81
N LEU A 323 -8.33 -9.46 -3.91
CA LEU A 323 -7.34 -8.38 -3.87
C LEU A 323 -7.24 -7.73 -5.25
N PRO A 324 -7.10 -6.40 -5.32
CA PRO A 324 -6.90 -5.70 -6.58
C PRO A 324 -5.65 -6.19 -7.31
N THR A 325 -5.70 -6.23 -8.63
CA THR A 325 -4.54 -6.62 -9.47
C THR A 325 -3.39 -5.62 -9.33
N GLU A 326 -3.72 -4.35 -9.08
CA GLU A 326 -2.78 -3.25 -8.83
C GLU A 326 -1.91 -3.47 -7.59
N LEU A 327 -2.35 -4.34 -6.67
CA LEU A 327 -1.61 -4.63 -5.45
C LEU A 327 -0.19 -5.14 -5.74
N SER A 328 0.03 -5.84 -6.84
CA SER A 328 1.36 -6.30 -7.24
C SER A 328 2.31 -5.12 -7.51
N THR A 329 1.84 -4.07 -8.18
CA THR A 329 2.63 -2.85 -8.44
C THR A 329 2.85 -2.08 -7.16
N ILE A 330 1.79 -1.89 -6.35
CA ILE A 330 1.86 -1.22 -5.04
C ILE A 330 2.87 -1.93 -4.14
N PHE A 331 2.78 -3.25 -4.03
CA PHE A 331 3.69 -4.06 -3.22
C PHE A 331 5.14 -3.91 -3.68
N ARG A 332 5.39 -4.06 -4.98
CA ARG A 332 6.72 -3.93 -5.57
C ARG A 332 7.34 -2.57 -5.25
N ASN A 333 6.65 -1.48 -5.58
CA ASN A 333 7.15 -0.12 -5.38
C ASN A 333 7.38 0.22 -3.90
N THR A 334 6.52 -0.29 -3.01
CA THR A 334 6.66 -0.11 -1.57
C THR A 334 7.80 -0.96 -0.98
N ALA A 335 7.92 -2.22 -1.38
CA ALA A 335 8.98 -3.13 -0.91
C ALA A 335 10.39 -2.59 -1.24
N TYR A 336 10.51 -1.85 -2.29
CA TYR A 336 11.76 -1.21 -2.66
C TYR A 336 12.25 -0.12 -1.69
N THR A 337 11.39 0.49 -0.92
CA THR A 337 11.77 1.52 0.05
C THR A 337 12.44 0.94 1.30
N LEU A 338 12.31 -0.37 1.51
CA LEU A 338 12.83 -1.05 2.69
C LEU A 338 14.33 -1.30 2.56
N GLY A 339 15.08 -0.87 3.56
CA GLY A 339 16.52 -1.07 3.69
C GLY A 339 16.89 -2.18 4.67
N GLY A 340 18.19 -2.39 4.85
CA GLY A 340 18.74 -3.34 5.81
C GLY A 340 18.93 -4.76 5.27
N ASP A 341 19.14 -5.72 6.18
CA ASP A 341 19.26 -7.13 5.87
C ASP A 341 17.90 -7.81 5.62
N ALA A 342 17.90 -9.11 5.36
CA ALA A 342 16.68 -9.88 5.09
C ALA A 342 15.65 -9.81 6.22
N GLU A 343 16.12 -9.77 7.48
CA GLU A 343 15.23 -9.72 8.64
C GLU A 343 14.57 -8.35 8.80
N ALA A 344 15.33 -7.27 8.65
CA ALA A 344 14.81 -5.91 8.69
C ALA A 344 13.78 -5.67 7.57
N ARG A 345 14.07 -6.12 6.34
CA ARG A 345 13.17 -6.04 5.18
C ARG A 345 11.91 -6.87 5.39
N TRP A 346 12.03 -8.07 5.91
CA TRP A 346 10.88 -8.92 6.26
C TRP A 346 9.97 -8.24 7.29
N HIS A 347 10.54 -7.69 8.37
CA HIS A 347 9.78 -6.96 9.37
C HIS A 347 9.06 -5.76 8.78
N GLY A 348 9.73 -4.98 7.94
CA GLY A 348 9.15 -3.80 7.26
C GLY A 348 7.97 -4.18 6.38
N ILE A 349 8.13 -5.16 5.48
CA ILE A 349 7.06 -5.63 4.60
C ILE A 349 5.88 -6.19 5.39
N ARG A 350 6.16 -7.02 6.39
CA ARG A 350 5.13 -7.60 7.24
C ARG A 350 4.31 -6.52 7.94
N THR A 351 4.98 -5.55 8.55
CA THR A 351 4.33 -4.43 9.24
C THR A 351 3.48 -3.62 8.28
N PHE A 352 4.03 -3.26 7.13
CA PHE A 352 3.33 -2.49 6.11
C PHE A 352 2.07 -3.20 5.61
N ILE A 353 2.20 -4.46 5.16
CA ILE A 353 1.09 -5.17 4.52
C ILE A 353 0.00 -5.55 5.53
N HIS A 354 0.40 -5.84 6.79
CA HIS A 354 -0.54 -6.12 7.87
C HIS A 354 -1.36 -4.87 8.24
N ASN A 355 -0.73 -3.71 8.25
CA ASN A 355 -1.40 -2.44 8.52
C ASN A 355 -2.27 -1.99 7.34
N ALA A 356 -1.81 -2.20 6.12
CA ALA A 356 -2.55 -1.85 4.91
C ALA A 356 -3.79 -2.73 4.70
N ALA A 357 -3.71 -4.02 5.02
CA ALA A 357 -4.81 -4.96 4.83
C ALA A 357 -5.02 -5.83 6.08
N PRO A 358 -5.49 -5.24 7.19
CA PRO A 358 -5.78 -5.97 8.42
C PRO A 358 -6.93 -6.97 8.21
N GLY A 359 -6.96 -8.04 8.99
CA GLY A 359 -7.97 -9.10 8.88
C GLY A 359 -7.69 -10.13 7.79
N ARG A 360 -6.54 -10.05 7.12
CA ARG A 360 -5.99 -11.08 6.23
C ARG A 360 -4.75 -11.69 6.85
N SER A 361 -4.54 -12.97 6.62
CA SER A 361 -3.31 -13.65 7.00
C SER A 361 -2.27 -13.49 5.89
N TRP A 362 -1.17 -12.85 6.19
CA TRP A 362 -0.08 -12.60 5.25
C TRP A 362 1.15 -13.42 5.60
N HIS A 363 1.72 -14.04 4.59
CA HIS A 363 3.01 -14.71 4.64
C HIS A 363 4.01 -13.87 3.84
N VAL A 364 5.13 -13.53 4.45
CA VAL A 364 6.11 -12.62 3.88
C VAL A 364 7.49 -13.26 3.90
N MET A 365 8.26 -13.06 2.84
CA MET A 365 9.66 -13.47 2.75
C MET A 365 10.50 -12.37 2.15
N ALA A 366 11.75 -12.25 2.63
CA ALA A 366 12.79 -11.43 2.03
C ALA A 366 13.99 -12.35 1.72
N LEU A 367 14.38 -12.43 0.46
CA LEU A 367 15.41 -13.33 -0.03
C LEU A 367 16.53 -12.52 -0.68
N LYS A 368 17.77 -12.71 -0.24
CA LYS A 368 18.93 -12.08 -0.87
C LYS A 368 19.18 -12.69 -2.25
N SER A 369 19.39 -11.87 -3.27
CA SER A 369 19.70 -12.29 -4.64
C SER A 369 21.02 -13.08 -4.72
N GLY A 370 21.12 -14.00 -5.69
CA GLY A 370 22.30 -14.86 -5.86
C GLY A 370 22.32 -16.12 -4.96
N TRP A 371 21.38 -16.26 -4.05
CA TRP A 371 21.18 -17.47 -3.27
C TRP A 371 20.06 -18.28 -3.91
N GLY A 372 20.32 -19.34 -4.60
CA GLY A 372 19.32 -20.16 -5.31
C GLY A 372 18.17 -20.63 -4.39
N ALA A 373 17.25 -19.73 -4.08
CA ALA A 373 16.02 -20.02 -3.37
C ALA A 373 14.89 -20.17 -4.37
N TRP A 374 14.10 -21.22 -4.24
CA TRP A 374 12.92 -21.46 -5.04
C TRP A 374 11.72 -21.67 -4.14
N MET A 375 10.60 -21.12 -4.57
CA MET A 375 9.34 -21.27 -3.89
C MET A 375 8.31 -21.86 -4.84
N HIS A 376 7.53 -22.79 -4.33
CA HIS A 376 6.32 -23.26 -4.95
C HIS A 376 5.15 -23.04 -3.99
N TYR A 377 4.06 -22.45 -4.46
CA TYR A 377 2.92 -22.02 -3.64
C TYR A 377 1.60 -22.14 -4.42
N ASP A 378 0.50 -22.21 -3.68
CA ASP A 378 -0.85 -22.13 -4.20
C ASP A 378 -1.55 -20.90 -3.60
N GLY A 379 -1.96 -19.92 -4.41
CA GLY A 379 -2.71 -18.77 -3.93
C GLY A 379 -2.36 -17.42 -4.60
N THR A 380 -2.89 -16.32 -4.07
CA THR A 380 -2.56 -14.97 -4.53
C THR A 380 -1.17 -14.57 -4.05
N PHE A 381 -0.34 -14.16 -4.97
CA PHE A 381 1.07 -13.96 -4.75
C PHE A 381 1.52 -12.58 -5.22
N LEU A 382 2.39 -11.96 -4.43
CA LEU A 382 3.01 -10.68 -4.71
C LEU A 382 4.53 -10.87 -4.71
N GLN A 383 5.19 -10.41 -5.75
CA GLN A 383 6.64 -10.44 -5.87
C GLN A 383 7.17 -9.05 -6.22
N SER A 384 8.25 -8.64 -5.56
CA SER A 384 9.10 -7.58 -6.05
C SER A 384 10.25 -8.18 -6.84
N ASP A 385 10.60 -7.55 -7.96
CA ASP A 385 11.86 -7.87 -8.64
C ASP A 385 13.05 -7.57 -7.74
N ALA A 386 14.16 -8.28 -7.96
CA ALA A 386 15.36 -8.06 -7.17
C ALA A 386 15.91 -6.64 -7.40
N MET A 387 15.86 -5.82 -6.36
CA MET A 387 16.66 -4.58 -6.27
C MET A 387 17.45 -4.64 -4.97
N ASP A 388 18.62 -4.03 -4.95
CA ASP A 388 19.53 -4.07 -3.80
C ASP A 388 19.83 -5.51 -3.31
N ASP A 389 19.97 -6.46 -4.23
CA ASP A 389 20.25 -7.86 -3.93
C ASP A 389 19.15 -8.61 -3.14
N TYR A 390 17.92 -8.10 -3.05
CA TYR A 390 16.82 -8.80 -2.37
C TYR A 390 15.58 -8.95 -3.25
N THR A 391 14.96 -10.12 -3.18
CA THR A 391 13.61 -10.39 -3.69
C THR A 391 12.64 -10.47 -2.51
N HIS A 392 11.54 -9.76 -2.58
CA HIS A 392 10.51 -9.76 -1.56
C HIS A 392 9.27 -10.48 -2.09
N LEU A 393 8.71 -11.31 -1.25
CA LEU A 393 7.56 -12.14 -1.58
C LEU A 393 6.51 -11.99 -0.49
N ALA A 394 5.25 -11.81 -0.88
CA ALA A 394 4.13 -11.88 0.04
C ALA A 394 2.96 -12.63 -0.60
N PHE A 395 2.28 -13.43 0.18
CA PHE A 395 1.04 -14.07 -0.25
C PHE A 395 0.03 -14.10 0.89
N THR A 396 -1.24 -14.10 0.55
CA THR A 396 -2.33 -14.12 1.54
C THR A 396 -3.15 -15.38 1.40
N THR A 397 -3.64 -15.85 2.55
CA THR A 397 -4.60 -16.94 2.64
C THR A 397 -5.84 -16.47 3.39
N ARG A 398 -7.02 -17.03 3.09
CA ARG A 398 -8.25 -16.67 3.80
C ARG A 398 -8.25 -17.12 5.25
N THR A 399 -7.50 -18.19 5.58
CA THR A 399 -7.37 -18.71 6.94
C THR A 399 -6.09 -19.52 7.04
N VAL A 400 -5.27 -19.28 8.06
CA VAL A 400 -4.08 -20.10 8.35
C VAL A 400 -4.44 -21.15 9.37
N THR A 401 -5.09 -22.19 8.92
CA THR A 401 -5.24 -23.42 9.72
C THR A 401 -4.78 -24.59 8.88
N SER A 402 -3.57 -25.08 9.17
CA SER A 402 -3.16 -26.38 8.68
C SER A 402 -4.03 -27.44 9.35
N THR A 403 -4.59 -28.32 8.55
CA THR A 403 -5.32 -29.49 9.04
C THR A 403 -4.36 -30.65 9.34
N VAL A 404 -3.07 -30.52 8.99
CA VAL A 404 -2.03 -31.51 9.25
C VAL A 404 -1.25 -31.13 10.51
N GLY A 405 -1.18 -32.03 11.48
CA GLY A 405 -0.44 -31.80 12.72
C GLY A 405 1.06 -31.58 12.49
N PRO A 406 1.74 -30.72 13.29
CA PRO A 406 3.14 -30.35 13.06
C PRO A 406 4.09 -31.55 13.11
N ALA A 407 3.86 -32.50 14.02
CA ALA A 407 4.72 -33.68 14.17
C ALA A 407 4.57 -34.60 12.96
N TYR A 408 3.36 -34.81 12.47
CA TYR A 408 3.09 -35.61 11.28
C TYR A 408 3.66 -34.96 10.01
N LEU A 409 3.49 -33.64 9.85
CA LEU A 409 4.09 -32.90 8.75
C LEU A 409 5.63 -33.03 8.77
N ALA A 410 6.26 -32.88 9.93
CA ALA A 410 7.69 -33.02 10.09
C ALA A 410 8.18 -34.44 9.69
N SER A 411 7.50 -35.46 10.16
CA SER A 411 7.79 -36.86 9.82
C SER A 411 7.68 -37.13 8.32
N PHE A 412 6.55 -36.66 7.71
CA PHE A 412 6.33 -36.81 6.28
C PHE A 412 7.39 -36.09 5.45
N VAL A 413 7.65 -34.80 5.73
CA VAL A 413 8.65 -34.02 4.98
C VAL A 413 10.01 -34.67 5.05
N ASN A 414 10.49 -35.04 6.25
CA ASN A 414 11.81 -35.70 6.42
C ASN A 414 11.93 -36.99 5.61
N ALA A 415 10.89 -37.80 5.56
CA ALA A 415 10.87 -39.02 4.76
C ALA A 415 10.98 -38.76 3.24
N GLN A 416 10.54 -37.58 2.77
CA GLN A 416 10.59 -37.23 1.36
C GLN A 416 11.95 -36.68 0.90
N LEU A 417 12.76 -36.10 1.81
CA LEU A 417 13.99 -35.37 1.48
C LEU A 417 15.03 -36.21 0.74
N ALA A 418 15.19 -37.47 1.10
CA ALA A 418 16.16 -38.39 0.49
C ALA A 418 15.86 -38.67 -1.00
N GLY A 419 14.60 -38.55 -1.40
CA GLY A 419 14.17 -38.78 -2.78
C GLY A 419 14.09 -37.53 -3.65
N LEU A 420 14.53 -36.36 -3.15
CA LEU A 420 14.58 -35.11 -3.92
C LEU A 420 15.91 -34.99 -4.65
N SER A 421 15.89 -34.59 -5.92
CA SER A 421 17.07 -34.48 -6.77
C SER A 421 17.17 -33.10 -7.44
N GLY A 422 18.35 -32.78 -7.97
CA GLY A 422 18.58 -31.50 -8.65
C GLY A 422 18.89 -30.33 -7.70
N GLY A 423 18.79 -29.12 -8.22
CA GLY A 423 19.00 -27.87 -7.48
C GLY A 423 17.79 -27.47 -6.64
N ALA A 424 17.86 -26.31 -5.98
CA ALA A 424 16.74 -25.79 -5.18
C ALA A 424 15.46 -25.62 -6.02
N GLY A 425 15.61 -25.18 -7.29
CA GLY A 425 14.51 -25.03 -8.25
C GLY A 425 13.81 -26.32 -8.62
N ASP A 426 14.53 -27.45 -8.60
CA ASP A 426 13.94 -28.76 -8.92
C ASP A 426 13.31 -29.40 -7.68
N ARG A 427 13.92 -29.19 -6.50
CA ARG A 427 13.48 -29.80 -5.24
C ARG A 427 12.19 -29.19 -4.70
N ALA A 428 11.99 -27.89 -4.86
CA ALA A 428 10.79 -27.21 -4.37
C ALA A 428 9.49 -27.75 -5.03
N PRO A 429 9.37 -27.80 -6.35
CA PRO A 429 8.19 -28.39 -7.01
C PRO A 429 8.03 -29.89 -6.74
N GLN A 430 9.14 -30.65 -6.60
CA GLN A 430 9.05 -32.06 -6.25
C GLN A 430 8.43 -32.28 -4.86
N LEU A 431 8.91 -31.52 -3.86
CA LEU A 431 8.36 -31.61 -2.49
C LEU A 431 6.91 -31.11 -2.44
N HIS A 432 6.60 -30.02 -3.16
CA HIS A 432 5.24 -29.50 -3.26
C HIS A 432 4.30 -30.55 -3.87
N ALA A 433 4.69 -31.20 -4.97
CA ALA A 433 3.88 -32.24 -5.62
C ALA A 433 3.60 -33.42 -4.68
N ARG A 434 4.61 -33.83 -3.86
CA ARG A 434 4.45 -34.91 -2.87
C ARG A 434 3.50 -34.52 -1.75
N LEU A 435 3.58 -33.27 -1.26
CA LEU A 435 2.67 -32.73 -0.25
C LEU A 435 1.24 -32.64 -0.80
N SER A 436 1.07 -32.08 -2.00
CA SER A 436 -0.24 -31.94 -2.64
C SER A 436 -0.87 -33.31 -2.99
N GLY A 437 -0.05 -34.29 -3.35
CA GLY A 437 -0.52 -35.66 -3.58
C GLY A 437 -0.94 -36.38 -2.30
N ARG A 438 -0.26 -36.10 -1.19
CA ARG A 438 -0.58 -36.72 0.11
C ARG A 438 -1.73 -36.01 0.82
N PHE A 439 -1.84 -34.69 0.68
CA PHE A 439 -2.82 -33.83 1.34
C PHE A 439 -3.53 -32.96 0.32
N PRO A 440 -4.36 -33.52 -0.56
CA PRO A 440 -4.96 -32.81 -1.70
C PRO A 440 -5.98 -31.72 -1.29
N PHE A 441 -6.46 -31.76 -0.04
CA PHE A 441 -7.36 -30.79 0.57
C PHE A 441 -6.64 -29.55 1.11
N GLN A 442 -5.32 -29.57 1.15
CA GLN A 442 -4.51 -28.50 1.72
C GLN A 442 -3.64 -27.87 0.65
N ARG A 443 -3.52 -26.55 0.69
CA ARG A 443 -2.56 -25.81 -0.12
C ARG A 443 -1.22 -25.72 0.60
N TRP A 444 -0.14 -25.70 -0.18
CA TRP A 444 1.20 -25.75 0.34
C TRP A 444 2.06 -24.60 -0.19
N SER A 445 2.90 -24.07 0.68
CA SER A 445 4.05 -23.24 0.33
C SER A 445 5.31 -24.02 0.65
N VAL A 446 6.19 -24.17 -0.33
CA VAL A 446 7.46 -24.89 -0.17
C VAL A 446 8.59 -23.99 -0.63
N VAL A 447 9.52 -23.70 0.27
CA VAL A 447 10.74 -22.97 -0.01
C VAL A 447 11.93 -23.91 0.14
N VAL A 448 12.80 -23.92 -0.87
CA VAL A 448 14.06 -24.67 -0.81
C VAL A 448 15.22 -23.72 -1.11
N LYS A 449 16.20 -23.72 -0.23
CA LYS A 449 17.41 -22.89 -0.34
C LYS A 449 18.65 -23.77 -0.33
N LYS A 450 19.57 -23.58 -1.29
CA LYS A 450 20.90 -24.18 -1.23
C LYS A 450 21.79 -23.32 -0.32
N ALA A 451 22.40 -23.92 0.67
CA ALA A 451 23.27 -23.22 1.61
C ALA A 451 24.75 -23.34 1.22
N PRO A 452 25.54 -22.25 1.36
CA PRO A 452 26.62 -22.25 2.33
C PRO A 452 26.43 -21.11 3.34
N GLY A 453 26.48 -21.46 4.64
CA GLY A 453 26.45 -20.48 5.72
C GLY A 453 25.05 -20.07 6.21
N GLY A 454 24.92 -19.89 7.49
CA GLY A 454 23.74 -19.79 8.33
C GLY A 454 22.51 -19.04 7.84
N LEU A 455 21.46 -19.21 8.58
CA LEU A 455 20.07 -18.70 8.39
C LEU A 455 19.93 -17.17 8.35
N SER A 456 21.01 -16.41 8.40
CA SER A 456 21.00 -14.94 8.51
C SER A 456 20.57 -14.18 7.24
N ASN A 457 20.31 -14.87 6.13
CA ASN A 457 20.03 -14.21 4.85
C ASN A 457 18.59 -14.40 4.33
N TRP A 458 17.68 -14.90 5.15
CA TRP A 458 16.26 -14.96 4.84
C TRP A 458 15.42 -15.01 6.13
N ALA A 459 14.30 -14.35 6.12
CA ALA A 459 13.30 -14.40 7.16
C ALA A 459 11.99 -14.91 6.58
N TYR A 460 11.29 -15.70 7.35
CA TYR A 460 10.05 -16.36 7.00
C TYR A 460 9.05 -16.20 8.14
N SER A 461 7.81 -15.84 7.84
CA SER A 461 6.79 -15.75 8.88
C SER A 461 6.24 -17.12 9.20
N ASP A 462 6.47 -17.57 10.42
CA ASP A 462 5.83 -18.78 10.96
C ASP A 462 4.49 -18.38 11.60
N TYR A 463 3.42 -18.48 10.85
CA TYR A 463 2.08 -18.44 11.39
C TYR A 463 1.55 -19.87 11.56
N GLY A 464 1.99 -20.47 12.63
CA GLY A 464 1.26 -21.51 13.33
C GLY A 464 1.46 -22.94 12.91
N ARG A 465 1.75 -23.41 11.72
CA ARG A 465 1.94 -24.83 11.40
C ARG A 465 2.80 -25.05 10.15
N GLY A 466 3.98 -24.53 10.19
CA GLY A 466 5.02 -24.82 9.23
C GLY A 466 6.07 -25.76 9.78
N TYR A 467 6.81 -26.40 8.91
CA TYR A 467 7.97 -27.21 9.27
C TYR A 467 9.21 -26.74 8.53
N LYS A 468 10.32 -26.61 9.24
CA LYS A 468 11.61 -26.22 8.70
C LYS A 468 12.68 -27.23 9.07
N THR A 469 13.47 -27.64 8.08
CA THR A 469 14.54 -28.62 8.26
C THR A 469 15.68 -28.37 7.29
N THR A 470 16.85 -28.94 7.57
CA THR A 470 18.02 -28.92 6.70
C THR A 470 18.42 -30.34 6.37
N SER A 471 18.70 -30.65 5.11
CA SER A 471 19.21 -31.92 4.65
C SER A 471 20.29 -31.74 3.59
N GLY A 472 21.51 -32.16 3.86
CA GLY A 472 22.68 -31.88 3.05
C GLY A 472 22.89 -30.36 2.89
N ASP A 473 23.12 -29.92 1.67
CA ASP A 473 23.32 -28.49 1.34
C ASP A 473 22.03 -27.67 1.26
N TYR A 474 20.87 -28.22 1.59
CA TYR A 474 19.58 -27.55 1.39
C TYR A 474 18.81 -27.37 2.69
N THR A 475 18.24 -26.18 2.85
CA THR A 475 17.24 -25.90 3.86
C THR A 475 15.86 -25.85 3.21
N TYR A 476 14.90 -26.48 3.84
CA TYR A 476 13.50 -26.62 3.40
C TYR A 476 12.61 -25.93 4.42
N ALA A 477 11.69 -25.11 3.95
CA ALA A 477 10.59 -24.58 4.75
C ALA A 477 9.28 -24.94 4.05
N VAL A 478 8.38 -25.55 4.78
CA VAL A 478 7.08 -26.02 4.29
C VAL A 478 6.01 -25.43 5.18
N GLN A 479 4.98 -24.87 4.57
CA GLN A 479 3.82 -24.38 5.29
C GLN A 479 2.54 -24.81 4.57
N GLY A 480 1.64 -25.42 5.32
CA GLY A 480 0.32 -25.77 4.88
C GLY A 480 -0.70 -24.70 5.28
N TYR A 481 -1.67 -24.45 4.41
CA TYR A 481 -2.81 -23.60 4.68
C TYR A 481 -4.08 -24.18 4.05
N SER A 482 -5.22 -23.95 4.69
CA SER A 482 -6.48 -24.54 4.27
C SER A 482 -6.93 -24.00 2.92
N ALA A 483 -7.36 -24.91 2.04
CA ALA A 483 -7.82 -24.56 0.71
C ALA A 483 -9.32 -24.26 0.65
N SER A 484 -10.13 -24.93 1.47
CA SER A 484 -11.59 -24.96 1.33
C SER A 484 -12.27 -25.00 2.68
N ASP A 485 -13.44 -24.40 2.77
CA ASP A 485 -14.34 -24.64 3.88
C ASP A 485 -14.89 -26.08 3.80
N GLY A 486 -15.21 -26.66 4.95
CA GLY A 486 -15.72 -28.02 5.03
C GLY A 486 -15.38 -28.70 6.35
N VAL A 487 -15.64 -30.01 6.38
CA VAL A 487 -15.33 -30.89 7.49
C VAL A 487 -14.21 -31.85 7.07
N TYR A 488 -13.15 -31.88 7.86
CA TYR A 488 -12.01 -32.78 7.64
C TYR A 488 -11.98 -33.83 8.73
N LEU A 489 -12.08 -35.08 8.35
CA LEU A 489 -11.98 -36.22 9.23
C LEU A 489 -10.52 -36.70 9.26
N HIS A 490 -9.95 -36.90 10.44
CA HIS A 490 -8.56 -37.33 10.62
C HIS A 490 -8.49 -38.67 11.33
N GLU A 491 -7.62 -39.54 10.84
CA GLU A 491 -7.42 -40.88 11.35
C GLU A 491 -6.88 -40.90 12.78
N HIS A 492 -6.05 -39.93 13.15
CA HIS A 492 -5.41 -39.84 14.47
C HIS A 492 -5.77 -38.57 15.21
N ASP A 493 -5.50 -38.56 16.52
CA ASP A 493 -5.61 -37.34 17.34
C ASP A 493 -4.70 -36.24 16.82
N ASP A 494 -4.92 -35.01 17.27
CA ASP A 494 -4.16 -33.82 16.89
C ASP A 494 -4.10 -33.55 15.39
N TYR A 495 -5.15 -33.98 14.66
CA TYR A 495 -5.32 -33.77 13.23
C TYR A 495 -4.26 -34.46 12.37
N GLU A 496 -3.83 -35.61 12.80
CA GLU A 496 -2.81 -36.44 12.13
C GLU A 496 -3.43 -37.59 11.33
N GLY A 497 -2.58 -38.35 10.61
CA GLY A 497 -2.95 -39.55 9.85
C GLY A 497 -3.56 -39.25 8.48
N ASN A 498 -4.37 -40.18 7.99
CA ASN A 498 -5.14 -40.00 6.77
C ASN A 498 -6.25 -38.95 6.99
N VAL A 499 -6.64 -38.27 5.92
CA VAL A 499 -7.66 -37.21 6.02
C VAL A 499 -8.68 -37.34 4.91
N LEU A 500 -9.96 -37.23 5.27
CA LEU A 500 -11.08 -37.17 4.34
C LEU A 500 -11.74 -35.77 4.44
N HIS A 501 -11.79 -35.03 3.33
CA HIS A 501 -12.45 -33.74 3.26
C HIS A 501 -13.88 -33.88 2.74
N LEU A 502 -14.83 -33.33 3.50
CA LEU A 502 -16.26 -33.40 3.21
C LEU A 502 -16.85 -31.99 3.10
N THR A 503 -17.58 -31.75 2.02
CA THR A 503 -18.43 -30.56 1.81
C THR A 503 -19.91 -30.90 1.79
N SER A 504 -20.25 -32.18 1.85
CA SER A 504 -21.59 -32.74 1.91
C SER A 504 -21.61 -33.97 2.82
N SER A 505 -22.79 -34.36 3.25
CA SER A 505 -22.97 -35.52 4.13
C SER A 505 -22.59 -36.84 3.47
N VAL A 506 -22.00 -37.76 4.24
CA VAL A 506 -21.64 -39.11 3.85
C VAL A 506 -22.39 -40.08 4.76
N MET A 507 -23.26 -40.90 4.15
CA MET A 507 -24.14 -41.83 4.87
C MET A 507 -23.43 -43.13 5.29
N ASP A 508 -22.31 -43.45 4.64
CA ASP A 508 -21.50 -44.62 4.96
C ASP A 508 -20.03 -44.35 4.61
N LEU A 509 -19.19 -44.29 5.63
CA LEU A 509 -17.75 -44.03 5.52
C LEU A 509 -16.95 -45.24 5.00
N THR A 510 -17.55 -46.43 4.93
CA THR A 510 -16.89 -47.65 4.41
C THR A 510 -16.34 -47.44 3.00
N GLY A 511 -17.18 -46.84 2.13
CA GLY A 511 -16.80 -46.56 0.73
C GLY A 511 -15.67 -45.52 0.58
N HIS A 512 -15.34 -44.79 1.64
CA HIS A 512 -14.29 -43.79 1.71
C HIS A 512 -13.03 -44.27 2.46
N GLY A 513 -13.03 -45.50 2.97
CA GLY A 513 -11.92 -46.06 3.76
C GLY A 513 -11.71 -45.35 5.11
N PHE A 514 -12.78 -44.80 5.69
CA PHE A 514 -12.75 -44.00 6.94
C PHE A 514 -13.69 -44.53 8.02
N ASN A 515 -14.34 -45.68 7.78
CA ASN A 515 -15.23 -46.30 8.76
C ASN A 515 -14.46 -46.73 9.99
N ASP A 516 -14.90 -46.34 11.17
CA ASP A 516 -14.27 -46.64 12.47
C ASP A 516 -12.78 -46.31 12.53
N MET A 517 -12.38 -45.18 11.93
CA MET A 517 -10.99 -44.72 11.91
C MET A 517 -10.84 -43.25 12.35
N LEU A 518 -11.90 -42.60 12.75
CA LEU A 518 -11.87 -41.17 13.04
C LEU A 518 -11.46 -40.90 14.49
N SER A 519 -10.35 -40.16 14.68
CA SER A 519 -9.87 -39.74 15.99
C SER A 519 -9.90 -38.25 16.25
N SER A 520 -9.88 -37.41 15.18
CA SER A 520 -10.04 -35.96 15.30
C SER A 520 -10.76 -35.38 14.09
N VAL A 521 -11.41 -34.21 14.28
CA VAL A 521 -12.18 -33.53 13.24
C VAL A 521 -11.85 -32.05 13.18
N THR A 522 -11.62 -31.53 11.97
CA THR A 522 -11.50 -30.09 11.71
C THR A 522 -12.76 -29.57 11.02
N VAL A 523 -13.35 -28.49 11.55
CA VAL A 523 -14.49 -27.81 10.95
C VAL A 523 -14.05 -26.41 10.54
N LEU A 524 -14.12 -26.11 9.25
CA LEU A 524 -13.73 -24.82 8.68
C LEU A 524 -14.90 -24.12 8.00
N GLY A 525 -14.91 -22.80 8.11
CA GLY A 525 -15.99 -21.97 7.54
C GLY A 525 -17.31 -22.10 8.29
N ARG A 526 -18.43 -21.93 7.55
CA ARG A 526 -19.78 -21.99 8.11
C ARG A 526 -20.37 -23.39 7.98
N PHE A 527 -19.70 -24.38 8.56
CA PHE A 527 -20.16 -25.76 8.57
C PHE A 527 -20.40 -26.28 9.99
N GLN A 528 -21.21 -27.32 10.07
CA GLN A 528 -21.42 -28.13 11.25
C GLN A 528 -21.32 -29.60 10.84
N ALA A 529 -20.64 -30.38 11.66
CA ALA A 529 -20.53 -31.84 11.50
C ALA A 529 -21.38 -32.54 12.54
N THR A 530 -22.15 -33.53 12.12
CA THR A 530 -22.77 -34.51 13.02
C THR A 530 -22.16 -35.88 12.70
N LEU A 531 -21.37 -36.41 13.63
CA LEU A 531 -20.66 -37.68 13.57
C LEU A 531 -21.54 -38.74 14.22
N CYS A 532 -21.83 -39.86 13.53
CA CYS A 532 -22.71 -40.92 14.05
C CYS A 532 -22.05 -42.29 14.01
N GLU A 533 -22.28 -43.12 15.02
CA GLU A 533 -21.71 -44.47 15.20
C GLU A 533 -22.03 -45.43 14.07
N HIS A 534 -23.19 -45.32 13.47
CA HIS A 534 -23.62 -46.26 12.44
C HIS A 534 -23.91 -45.56 11.12
N ALA A 535 -23.91 -46.33 10.04
CA ALA A 535 -24.29 -45.82 8.74
C ALA A 535 -25.72 -45.20 8.77
N ASN A 536 -26.00 -44.34 7.79
CA ASN A 536 -27.27 -43.64 7.61
C ASN A 536 -27.65 -42.71 8.78
N LEU A 537 -26.65 -42.12 9.44
CA LEU A 537 -26.82 -41.15 10.54
C LEU A 537 -27.62 -41.74 11.71
N THR A 538 -27.34 -42.99 12.06
CA THR A 538 -28.01 -43.70 13.16
C THR A 538 -27.03 -44.01 14.30
N GLY A 539 -27.55 -44.53 15.41
CA GLY A 539 -26.75 -44.73 16.63
C GLY A 539 -26.62 -43.44 17.44
N ARG A 540 -25.62 -43.43 18.31
CA ARG A 540 -25.25 -42.23 19.04
C ARG A 540 -24.60 -41.22 18.09
N CYS A 541 -24.96 -39.95 18.20
CA CYS A 541 -24.39 -38.90 17.33
C CYS A 541 -23.82 -37.73 18.14
N LEU A 542 -22.70 -37.21 17.70
CA LEU A 542 -22.02 -36.01 18.20
C LEU A 542 -22.11 -34.89 17.18
N THR A 543 -22.65 -33.76 17.56
CA THR A 543 -22.68 -32.58 16.70
C THR A 543 -21.67 -31.54 17.16
N THR A 544 -20.83 -31.09 16.27
CA THR A 544 -19.84 -30.04 16.52
C THR A 544 -19.77 -29.03 15.39
N SER A 545 -19.53 -27.78 15.73
CA SER A 545 -19.23 -26.69 14.82
C SER A 545 -17.82 -26.13 15.04
N GLN A 546 -17.07 -26.77 15.89
CA GLN A 546 -15.68 -26.44 16.20
C GLN A 546 -14.80 -27.67 15.95
N SER A 547 -13.54 -27.43 15.64
CA SER A 547 -12.54 -28.47 15.51
C SER A 547 -12.29 -29.15 16.84
N VAL A 548 -12.15 -30.48 16.83
CA VAL A 548 -11.89 -31.32 18.00
C VAL A 548 -10.62 -32.12 17.75
N SER A 549 -9.58 -31.90 18.56
CA SER A 549 -8.25 -32.51 18.35
C SER A 549 -8.15 -33.95 18.86
N ALA A 550 -9.05 -34.36 19.76
CA ALA A 550 -9.08 -35.72 20.29
C ALA A 550 -10.51 -36.10 20.64
N LEU A 551 -11.12 -36.90 19.79
CA LEU A 551 -12.50 -37.36 19.97
C LEU A 551 -12.63 -38.35 21.13
N GLY A 552 -11.57 -39.12 21.40
CA GLY A 552 -11.49 -40.05 22.53
C GLY A 552 -11.48 -39.39 23.91
N ALA A 553 -11.12 -38.09 23.98
CA ALA A 553 -11.07 -37.33 25.22
C ALA A 553 -12.36 -36.59 25.58
N LEU A 554 -13.42 -36.69 24.76
CA LEU A 554 -14.67 -35.98 24.99
C LEU A 554 -15.45 -36.56 26.17
N SER A 555 -15.99 -35.66 26.99
CA SER A 555 -16.83 -36.03 28.15
C SER A 555 -18.14 -36.72 27.78
N SER A 556 -18.58 -36.62 26.51
CA SER A 556 -19.75 -37.28 25.95
C SER A 556 -19.56 -38.78 25.67
N GLY A 557 -18.38 -39.33 25.99
CA GLY A 557 -17.95 -40.69 25.73
C GLY A 557 -16.87 -40.78 24.68
N PRO A 558 -16.16 -41.90 24.60
CA PRO A 558 -15.14 -42.12 23.59
C PRO A 558 -15.82 -42.15 22.22
N TRP A 559 -15.28 -41.36 21.30
CA TRP A 559 -15.72 -41.27 19.89
C TRP A 559 -14.60 -41.74 18.95
N ASN A 560 -13.49 -42.18 19.51
CA ASN A 560 -12.33 -42.66 18.76
C ASN A 560 -12.67 -43.98 18.08
N ASP A 561 -12.45 -44.01 16.76
CA ASP A 561 -12.65 -45.20 15.92
C ASP A 561 -14.09 -45.78 15.97
N GLU A 562 -15.10 -44.95 16.19
CA GLU A 562 -16.51 -45.35 16.31
C GLU A 562 -17.45 -44.69 15.29
N VAL A 563 -16.93 -43.90 14.33
CA VAL A 563 -17.78 -43.11 13.44
C VAL A 563 -17.91 -43.78 12.08
N SER A 564 -19.15 -44.09 11.69
CA SER A 564 -19.49 -44.74 10.41
C SER A 564 -20.24 -43.85 9.43
N SER A 565 -20.82 -42.71 9.88
CA SER A 565 -21.45 -41.74 9.00
C SER A 565 -21.32 -40.31 9.52
N VAL A 566 -21.36 -39.33 8.62
CA VAL A 566 -21.19 -37.91 8.92
C VAL A 566 -22.20 -37.07 8.16
N SER A 567 -22.97 -36.26 8.87
CA SER A 567 -23.74 -35.18 8.26
C SER A 567 -22.92 -33.90 8.27
N VAL A 568 -22.85 -33.24 7.12
CA VAL A 568 -22.21 -31.94 6.92
C VAL A 568 -23.26 -30.95 6.48
N THR A 569 -23.55 -29.96 7.31
CA THR A 569 -24.57 -28.94 7.05
C THR A 569 -23.99 -27.54 7.13
N PRO A 570 -24.38 -26.61 6.21
CA PRO A 570 -24.05 -25.19 6.37
C PRO A 570 -24.71 -24.60 7.65
N ARG A 571 -24.02 -23.61 8.27
CA ARG A 571 -24.52 -22.84 9.42
C ARG A 571 -24.97 -21.46 9.00
#